data_e8522b2bfef3b30b3d56dd4798f6becd
#
_entry.id   e8522b2bfef3b30b3d56dd4798f6becd
#
_cell.length_a   1.000
_cell.length_b   1.000
_cell.length_c   1.000
_cell.angle_alpha   90.00
_cell.angle_beta   90.00
_cell.angle_gamma   90.00
#
_symmetry.space_group_name_H-M   'P 1'
#
loop_
_entity.id
_entity.type
_entity.pdbx_description
1 polymer ?
#
loop_
_entity_poly.entity_id
_entity_poly.type
_entity_poly.pdbx_seq_one_letter_code
_entity_poly.pdbx_strand_id
1 'polypeptide(L)'
;MAAVLALSTFSVTGTALAATGIVNVNAVLQQSTAFQDAGKKVAAEQQKLQKQYEKDSKSLSDKDKQALAEKLSRQLAEFEQKTMSPVQLKLHDAVEKAAKAKKIDTVVVSGALLLGRVDADLTEDVKANMK
;
A
#
# COMPACT_ATOMS: atom_id res chain seq x y z
N MET A 1 -13.77 51.10 25.73
CA MET A 1 -13.41 50.70 25.34
C MET A 1 -12.84 49.78 24.75
N ALA A 2 -12.55 49.27 24.50
CA ALA A 2 -11.93 48.59 24.05
C ALA A 2 -11.73 47.48 23.48
N ALA A 3 -11.82 47.07 23.49
CA ALA A 3 -11.71 46.04 23.12
C ALA A 3 -11.12 45.34 22.21
N VAL A 4 -11.23 45.12 21.76
CA VAL A 4 -10.71 44.54 20.88
C VAL A 4 -10.03 43.61 20.47
N LEU A 5 -9.59 43.58 20.59
CA LEU A 5 -8.84 42.90 20.26
C LEU A 5 -8.64 41.72 19.95
N ALA A 6 -8.75 41.40 20.22
CA ALA A 6 -8.64 40.31 20.20
C ALA A 6 -8.37 39.56 19.14
N LEU A 7 -8.81 39.41 18.77
CA LEU A 7 -8.76 38.85 17.86
C LEU A 7 -7.83 38.36 17.15
N SER A 8 -7.48 38.59 16.96
CA SER A 8 -6.65 38.42 16.25
C SER A 8 -6.02 37.32 16.14
N THR A 9 -5.81 37.14 16.39
CA THR A 9 -5.11 36.37 16.48
C THR A 9 -5.12 35.16 15.99
N PHE A 10 -5.43 34.64 16.21
CA PHE A 10 -5.39 33.48 16.02
C PHE A 10 -5.22 33.00 14.80
N SER A 11 -5.38 33.41 14.28
CA SER A 11 -5.35 33.12 13.10
C SER A 11 -4.30 32.33 12.70
N VAL A 12 -3.56 32.50 12.96
CA VAL A 12 -2.54 31.99 12.61
C VAL A 12 -2.39 30.75 12.66
N THR A 13 -2.58 30.63 13.29
CA THR A 13 -2.41 29.61 13.62
C THR A 13 -2.50 28.55 12.83
N GLY A 14 -3.07 28.23 12.73
CA GLY A 14 -3.12 27.10 12.25
C GLY A 14 -2.55 26.85 11.09
N THR A 15 -2.63 27.53 10.49
CA THR A 15 -2.26 27.36 9.31
C THR A 15 -1.05 26.76 9.15
N ALA A 16 -0.29 27.20 9.72
CA ALA A 16 0.99 26.86 9.43
C ALA A 16 1.38 25.51 9.79
N LEU A 17 0.68 24.83 10.47
CA LEU A 17 1.19 23.65 11.08
C LEU A 17 0.57 22.40 10.52
N ALA A 18 0.63 22.26 9.22
CA ALA A 18 0.28 21.00 8.61
C ALA A 18 1.19 19.87 9.14
N ALA A 19 0.59 18.87 9.72
CA ALA A 19 1.31 17.78 10.34
C ALA A 19 1.62 16.66 9.32
N THR A 20 2.83 16.17 9.37
CA THR A 20 3.31 15.11 8.49
C THR A 20 3.61 13.84 9.29
N GLY A 21 3.04 12.74 8.85
CA GLY A 21 3.34 11.43 9.40
C GLY A 21 4.11 10.57 8.43
N ILE A 22 4.80 9.57 8.96
CA ILE A 22 5.45 8.55 8.13
C ILE A 22 4.89 7.18 8.46
N VAL A 23 4.99 6.28 7.50
CA VAL A 23 4.62 4.89 7.69
C VAL A 23 5.60 3.97 6.98
N ASN A 24 6.04 2.94 7.66
CA ASN A 24 6.86 1.89 7.08
C ASN A 24 5.93 0.82 6.50
N VAL A 25 5.59 0.95 5.24
CA VAL A 25 4.65 0.07 4.54
C VAL A 25 5.13 -1.38 4.55
N ASN A 26 6.43 -1.62 4.37
CA ASN A 26 6.96 -2.97 4.39
C ASN A 26 6.74 -3.66 5.74
N ALA A 27 7.01 -2.94 6.82
CA ALA A 27 6.79 -3.47 8.16
C ALA A 27 5.31 -3.76 8.44
N VAL A 28 4.41 -2.93 7.92
CA VAL A 28 2.97 -3.14 8.04
C VAL A 28 2.54 -4.38 7.26
N LEU A 29 2.95 -4.50 6.00
CA LEU A 29 2.55 -5.60 5.14
C LEU A 29 3.09 -6.94 5.63
N GLN A 30 4.32 -7.00 6.12
CA GLN A 30 4.90 -8.24 6.64
C GLN A 30 4.10 -8.83 7.81
N GLN A 31 3.43 -8.00 8.58
CA GLN A 31 2.60 -8.43 9.70
C GLN A 31 1.13 -8.59 9.33
N SER A 32 0.75 -8.26 8.11
CA SER A 32 -0.63 -8.36 7.65
C SER A 32 -0.96 -9.77 7.19
N THR A 33 -1.92 -10.42 7.84
CA THR A 33 -2.41 -11.72 7.37
C THR A 33 -3.01 -11.62 5.98
N ALA A 34 -3.71 -10.54 5.69
CA ALA A 34 -4.31 -10.34 4.37
C ALA A 34 -3.23 -10.29 3.26
N PHE A 35 -2.10 -9.66 3.53
CA PHE A 35 -0.98 -9.63 2.61
C PHE A 35 -0.33 -11.01 2.44
N GLN A 36 -0.11 -11.71 3.55
CA GLN A 36 0.47 -13.06 3.51
C GLN A 36 -0.43 -14.04 2.77
N ASP A 37 -1.73 -14.00 2.99
CA ASP A 37 -2.68 -14.87 2.31
C ASP A 37 -2.78 -14.54 0.82
N ALA A 38 -2.74 -13.26 0.46
CA ALA A 38 -2.68 -12.84 -0.93
C ALA A 38 -1.41 -13.36 -1.60
N GLY A 39 -0.27 -13.26 -0.92
CA GLY A 39 1.01 -13.80 -1.43
C GLY A 39 0.96 -15.31 -1.66
N LYS A 40 0.35 -16.05 -0.74
CA LYS A 40 0.18 -17.50 -0.90
C LYS A 40 -0.69 -17.85 -2.11
N LYS A 41 -1.76 -17.08 -2.33
CA LYS A 41 -2.64 -17.28 -3.50
C LYS A 41 -1.91 -17.01 -4.81
N VAL A 42 -1.12 -15.95 -4.85
CA VAL A 42 -0.33 -15.61 -6.04
C VAL A 42 0.72 -16.69 -6.31
N ALA A 43 1.40 -17.17 -5.28
CA ALA A 43 2.39 -18.23 -5.42
C ALA A 43 1.76 -19.54 -5.93
N ALA A 44 0.58 -19.88 -5.43
CA ALA A 44 -0.15 -21.07 -5.88
C ALA A 44 -0.58 -20.95 -7.35
N GLU A 45 -1.05 -19.79 -7.77
CA GLU A 45 -1.42 -19.55 -9.16
C GLU A 45 -0.19 -19.61 -10.07
N GLN A 46 0.94 -19.05 -9.64
CA GLN A 46 2.20 -19.13 -10.37
C GLN A 46 2.61 -20.58 -10.61
N GLN A 47 2.56 -21.43 -9.59
CA GLN A 47 2.88 -22.85 -9.73
C GLN A 47 1.93 -23.56 -10.68
N LYS A 48 0.66 -23.22 -10.62
CA LYS A 48 -0.35 -23.79 -11.50
C LYS A 48 -0.10 -23.43 -12.96
N LEU A 49 0.18 -22.17 -13.23
CA LEU A 49 0.48 -21.70 -14.58
C LEU A 49 1.78 -22.27 -15.12
N GLN A 50 2.78 -22.46 -14.26
CA GLN A 50 4.04 -23.11 -14.64
C GLN A 50 3.79 -24.56 -15.07
N LYS A 51 3.03 -25.32 -14.30
CA LYS A 51 2.68 -26.70 -14.66
C LYS A 51 1.87 -26.74 -15.95
N GLN A 52 0.99 -25.78 -16.15
CA GLN A 52 0.23 -25.67 -17.39
C GLN A 52 1.17 -25.43 -18.57
N TYR A 53 2.12 -24.52 -18.43
CA TYR A 53 3.12 -24.28 -19.49
C TYR A 53 3.92 -25.53 -19.80
N GLU A 54 4.42 -26.22 -18.78
CA GLU A 54 5.19 -27.44 -18.94
C GLU A 54 4.40 -28.53 -19.68
N LYS A 55 3.11 -28.62 -19.45
CA LYS A 55 2.26 -29.61 -20.10
C LYS A 55 1.94 -29.21 -21.53
N ASP A 56 1.48 -27.98 -21.72
CA ASP A 56 0.92 -27.52 -22.98
C ASP A 56 1.99 -27.20 -24.02
N SER A 57 3.21 -26.85 -23.57
CA SER A 57 4.29 -26.48 -24.47
C SER A 57 4.97 -27.65 -25.15
N LYS A 58 4.77 -28.88 -24.70
CA LYS A 58 5.51 -30.05 -25.18
C LYS A 58 5.37 -30.29 -26.67
N SER A 59 4.24 -30.00 -27.25
CA SER A 59 3.93 -30.20 -28.66
C SER A 59 3.93 -28.94 -29.50
N LEU A 60 4.33 -27.82 -28.94
CA LEU A 60 4.28 -26.52 -29.60
C LEU A 60 5.59 -26.17 -30.29
N SER A 61 5.50 -25.38 -31.37
CA SER A 61 6.64 -24.72 -31.98
C SER A 61 7.23 -23.65 -31.04
N ASP A 62 8.44 -23.22 -31.29
CA ASP A 62 9.08 -22.17 -30.47
C ASP A 62 8.29 -20.88 -30.45
N LYS A 63 7.70 -20.52 -31.59
CA LYS A 63 6.82 -19.35 -31.69
C LYS A 63 5.59 -19.49 -30.80
N ASP A 64 4.96 -20.64 -30.82
CA ASP A 64 3.75 -20.90 -30.06
C ASP A 64 4.05 -21.03 -28.56
N LYS A 65 5.23 -21.56 -28.20
CA LYS A 65 5.69 -21.57 -26.82
C LYS A 65 5.84 -20.15 -26.26
N GLN A 66 6.40 -19.25 -27.07
CA GLN A 66 6.53 -17.85 -26.68
C GLN A 66 5.17 -17.18 -26.49
N ALA A 67 4.25 -17.42 -27.42
CA ALA A 67 2.88 -16.89 -27.32
C ALA A 67 2.16 -17.43 -26.05
N LEU A 68 2.35 -18.72 -25.74
CA LEU A 68 1.79 -19.31 -24.54
C LEU A 68 2.39 -18.70 -23.28
N ALA A 69 3.71 -18.51 -23.25
CA ALA A 69 4.40 -17.89 -22.12
C ALA A 69 3.89 -16.48 -21.86
N GLU A 70 3.72 -15.68 -22.91
CA GLU A 70 3.17 -14.32 -22.80
C GLU A 70 1.74 -14.32 -22.28
N LYS A 71 0.92 -15.26 -22.76
CA LYS A 71 -0.47 -15.40 -22.30
C LYS A 71 -0.52 -15.72 -20.82
N LEU A 72 0.27 -16.70 -20.38
CA LEU A 72 0.30 -17.11 -18.97
C LEU A 72 0.87 -16.03 -18.06
N SER A 73 1.87 -15.27 -18.55
CA SER A 73 2.39 -14.11 -17.81
C SER A 73 1.32 -13.04 -17.59
N ARG A 74 0.50 -12.77 -18.59
CA ARG A 74 -0.61 -11.81 -18.45
C ARG A 74 -1.63 -12.33 -17.44
N GLN A 75 -1.97 -13.62 -17.51
CA GLN A 75 -2.90 -14.21 -16.55
C GLN A 75 -2.39 -14.08 -15.11
N LEU A 76 -1.10 -14.31 -14.90
CA LEU A 76 -0.50 -14.15 -13.58
C LEU A 76 -0.56 -12.69 -13.12
N ALA A 77 -0.21 -11.74 -13.99
CA ALA A 77 -0.25 -10.32 -13.66
C ALA A 77 -1.66 -9.84 -13.31
N GLU A 78 -2.67 -10.29 -14.06
CA GLU A 78 -4.07 -9.97 -13.77
C GLU A 78 -4.53 -10.59 -12.46
N PHE A 79 -4.13 -11.83 -12.20
CA PHE A 79 -4.46 -12.52 -10.95
C PHE A 79 -3.80 -11.82 -9.76
N GLU A 80 -2.54 -11.45 -9.91
CA GLU A 80 -1.80 -10.72 -8.87
C GLU A 80 -2.48 -9.39 -8.57
N GLN A 81 -2.81 -8.61 -9.58
CA GLN A 81 -3.49 -7.34 -9.40
C GLN A 81 -4.82 -7.50 -8.67
N LYS A 82 -5.66 -8.46 -9.10
CA LYS A 82 -6.95 -8.72 -8.46
C LYS A 82 -6.79 -9.16 -7.01
N THR A 83 -5.77 -9.96 -6.75
CA THR A 83 -5.55 -10.53 -5.41
C THR A 83 -4.97 -9.49 -4.46
N MET A 84 -4.12 -8.59 -4.96
CA MET A 84 -3.47 -7.56 -4.14
C MET A 84 -4.30 -6.29 -3.96
N SER A 85 -5.22 -5.99 -4.88
CA SER A 85 -6.06 -4.80 -4.77
C SER A 85 -6.80 -4.66 -3.44
N PRO A 86 -7.45 -5.71 -2.91
CA PRO A 86 -8.10 -5.61 -1.60
C PRO A 86 -7.13 -5.30 -0.46
N VAL A 87 -5.89 -5.79 -0.55
CA VAL A 87 -4.85 -5.53 0.45
C VAL A 87 -4.42 -4.06 0.38
N GLN A 88 -4.25 -3.53 -0.82
CA GLN A 88 -3.91 -2.12 -1.02
C GLN A 88 -5.00 -1.18 -0.48
N LEU A 89 -6.27 -1.50 -0.74
CA LEU A 89 -7.39 -0.74 -0.21
C LEU A 89 -7.43 -0.79 1.32
N LYS A 90 -7.22 -1.96 1.87
CA LYS A 90 -7.18 -2.13 3.34
C LYS A 90 -6.03 -1.33 3.96
N LEU A 91 -4.86 -1.33 3.31
CA LEU A 91 -3.73 -0.53 3.75
C LEU A 91 -4.05 0.97 3.70
N HIS A 92 -4.63 1.42 2.60
CA HIS A 92 -5.03 2.83 2.46
C HIS A 92 -6.00 3.25 3.57
N ASP A 93 -7.04 2.44 3.80
CA ASP A 93 -8.02 2.72 4.86
C ASP A 93 -7.38 2.74 6.25
N ALA A 94 -6.43 1.82 6.49
CA ALA A 94 -5.72 1.76 7.75
C ALA A 94 -4.84 2.99 7.99
N VAL A 95 -4.18 3.46 6.93
CA VAL A 95 -3.37 4.70 6.99
C VAL A 95 -4.27 5.91 7.21
N GLU A 96 -5.39 5.99 6.51
CA GLU A 96 -6.33 7.09 6.65
C GLU A 96 -6.90 7.17 8.07
N LYS A 97 -7.27 6.05 8.65
CA LYS A 97 -7.74 5.98 10.04
C LYS A 97 -6.68 6.44 11.02
N ALA A 98 -5.45 5.98 10.85
CA ALA A 98 -4.34 6.35 11.73
C ALA A 98 -4.05 7.86 11.63
N ALA A 99 -4.05 8.40 10.42
CA ALA A 99 -3.82 9.81 10.17
C ALA A 99 -4.92 10.68 10.82
N LYS A 100 -6.17 10.32 10.62
CA LYS A 100 -7.31 11.04 11.21
C LYS A 100 -7.25 11.03 12.74
N ALA A 101 -6.93 9.89 13.33
CA ALA A 101 -6.86 9.76 14.78
C ALA A 101 -5.79 10.65 15.40
N LYS A 102 -4.70 10.90 14.69
CA LYS A 102 -3.58 11.74 15.15
C LYS A 102 -3.56 13.13 14.53
N LYS A 103 -4.58 13.51 13.79
CA LYS A 103 -4.68 14.81 13.12
C LYS A 103 -3.48 15.08 12.20
N ILE A 104 -3.13 14.08 11.42
CA ILE A 104 -2.04 14.16 10.44
C ILE A 104 -2.64 14.51 9.08
N ASP A 105 -2.09 15.51 8.42
CA ASP A 105 -2.58 16.00 7.13
C ASP A 105 -1.95 15.29 5.94
N THR A 106 -0.69 14.90 6.09
CA THR A 106 0.08 14.29 5.01
C THR A 106 0.82 13.06 5.55
N VAL A 107 0.72 11.96 4.83
CA VAL A 107 1.45 10.74 5.18
C VAL A 107 2.42 10.39 4.07
N VAL A 108 3.65 10.12 4.44
CA VAL A 108 4.73 9.77 3.52
C VAL A 108 5.25 8.37 3.85
N VAL A 109 5.60 7.63 2.84
CA VAL A 109 6.21 6.32 3.04
C VAL A 109 7.61 6.49 3.58
N SER A 110 7.94 5.72 4.60
CA SER A 110 9.27 5.72 5.19
C SER A 110 10.34 5.42 4.13
N GLY A 111 11.35 6.24 4.08
CA GLY A 111 12.39 6.13 3.07
C GLY A 111 12.19 7.02 1.84
N ALA A 112 10.99 7.53 1.64
CA ALA A 112 10.72 8.46 0.54
C ALA A 112 11.01 9.92 0.94
N LEU A 113 11.07 10.20 2.22
CA LEU A 113 11.35 11.53 2.71
C LEU A 113 12.86 11.76 2.81
N LEU A 114 13.37 12.66 2.01
CA LEU A 114 14.77 13.03 2.05
C LEU A 114 15.06 14.13 3.07
N LEU A 115 14.16 15.07 3.17
CA LEU A 115 14.30 16.22 4.05
C LEU A 115 12.92 16.71 4.43
N GLY A 116 12.73 17.07 5.66
CA GLY A 116 11.47 17.59 6.14
C GLY A 116 11.19 17.19 7.57
N ARG A 117 10.15 17.81 8.12
CA ARG A 117 9.73 17.54 9.48
C ARG A 117 8.76 16.37 9.52
N VAL A 118 8.98 15.47 10.45
CA VAL A 118 8.07 14.37 10.74
C VAL A 118 7.48 14.59 12.12
N ASP A 119 6.16 14.65 12.19
CA ASP A 119 5.45 14.89 13.46
C ASP A 119 5.06 13.60 14.17
N ALA A 120 4.83 12.53 13.41
CA ALA A 120 4.48 11.24 13.98
C ALA A 120 4.86 10.08 13.07
N ASP A 121 5.18 8.95 13.67
CA ASP A 121 5.33 7.67 13.00
C ASP A 121 4.02 6.89 13.21
N LEU A 122 3.32 6.60 12.13
CA LEU A 122 2.02 5.93 12.14
C LEU A 122 2.11 4.42 11.98
N THR A 123 3.31 3.87 11.87
CA THR A 123 3.51 2.45 11.53
C THR A 123 2.74 1.51 12.46
N GLU A 124 2.83 1.69 13.76
CA GLU A 124 2.16 0.80 14.72
C GLU A 124 0.64 0.96 14.68
N ASP A 125 0.15 2.19 14.53
CA ASP A 125 -1.29 2.43 14.41
C ASP A 125 -1.87 1.81 13.13
N VAL A 126 -1.14 1.91 12.03
CA VAL A 126 -1.54 1.29 10.77
C VAL A 126 -1.54 -0.24 10.89
N LYS A 127 -0.54 -0.83 11.53
CA LYS A 127 -0.52 -2.27 11.81
C LYS A 127 -1.76 -2.70 12.59
N ALA A 128 -2.13 -1.95 13.61
CA ALA A 128 -3.30 -2.24 14.41
C ALA A 128 -4.60 -2.17 13.59
N ASN A 129 -4.70 -1.22 12.67
CA ASN A 129 -5.85 -1.06 11.80
C ASN A 129 -5.91 -2.08 10.65
N MET A 130 -4.83 -2.79 10.39
CA MET A 130 -4.75 -3.85 9.37
C MET A 130 -5.23 -5.23 9.87
N LYS A 131 -5.44 -5.40 11.15
CA LYS A 131 -5.87 -6.67 11.74
C LYS A 131 -7.32 -7.03 11.42
#